data_a4fdf4ade48d2adbd53461f5cf0ff2a1
#
_entry.id   a4fdf4ade48d2adbd53461f5cf0ff2a1
#
_cell.length_a   1.000
_cell.length_b   1.000
_cell.length_c   1.000
_cell.angle_alpha   90.00
_cell.angle_beta   90.00
_cell.angle_gamma   90.00
#
_symmetry.space_group_name_H-M   'P 1'
#
loop_
_entity.id
_entity.type
_entity.pdbx_description
1 polymer ?
#
loop_
_entity_poly.entity_id
_entity_poly.type
_entity_poly.pdbx_seq_one_letter_code
_entity_poly.pdbx_strand_id
1 'polypeptide(L)'
;RSRGLGDVYKRQIHDRKSLMKTTDSLLQKGDKYTYAQTLEKLGEEALTLPEDSIYYTYKLYAPDEMCKYLGTYYAYNNIGDAGVDAWDYCRCIRLFAFGYICGYIPYDEYLIHAAPLAVYLQNEYDSWETMYESYYYGYLIFAGRNKNSSSSVIYSDYRYYEIMADKTEIPFRTEER
;
A
#
# COMPACT_ATOMS: atom_id res chain seq x y z
N ARG A 1 -0.30 -22.27 -3.01
CA ARG A 1 -1.40 -21.51 -3.64
C ARG A 1 -1.34 -20.09 -3.08
N SER A 2 -0.84 -19.14 -3.86
CA SER A 2 -0.96 -17.72 -3.54
C SER A 2 -2.45 -17.38 -3.54
N ARG A 3 -3.02 -17.14 -2.38
CA ARG A 3 -4.37 -16.59 -2.28
C ARG A 3 -4.27 -15.13 -2.71
N GLY A 4 -4.73 -14.81 -3.92
CA GLY A 4 -4.78 -13.44 -4.39
C GLY A 4 -5.59 -12.57 -3.42
N LEU A 5 -5.17 -11.34 -3.21
CA LEU A 5 -5.82 -10.34 -2.33
C LEU A 5 -7.34 -10.27 -2.53
N GLY A 6 -7.80 -10.42 -3.79
CA GLY A 6 -9.21 -10.41 -4.13
C GLY A 6 -10.04 -11.53 -3.49
N ASP A 7 -9.43 -12.68 -3.19
CA ASP A 7 -10.16 -13.83 -2.64
C ASP A 7 -10.36 -13.75 -1.12
N VAL A 8 -9.45 -13.10 -0.40
CA VAL A 8 -9.57 -12.97 1.06
C VAL A 8 -10.67 -11.98 1.42
N TYR A 9 -10.73 -10.82 0.74
CA TYR A 9 -11.76 -9.81 1.01
C TYR A 9 -13.12 -10.18 0.43
N LYS A 10 -13.21 -10.79 -0.74
CA LYS A 10 -14.47 -11.25 -1.35
C LYS A 10 -15.25 -12.25 -0.49
N ARG A 11 -14.56 -13.01 0.38
CA ARG A 11 -15.22 -13.95 1.31
C ARG A 11 -15.69 -13.32 2.62
N GLN A 12 -15.23 -12.11 2.93
CA GLN A 12 -15.52 -11.40 4.17
C GLN A 12 -16.57 -10.31 4.00
N ILE A 13 -16.71 -9.75 2.79
CA ILE A 13 -17.62 -8.65 2.48
C ILE A 13 -18.82 -9.23 1.72
N HIS A 14 -19.98 -9.19 2.34
CA HIS A 14 -21.24 -9.71 1.79
C HIS A 14 -22.42 -8.76 2.01
N ASP A 15 -22.20 -7.64 2.68
CA ASP A 15 -23.17 -6.59 2.94
C ASP A 15 -22.47 -5.24 3.27
N ARG A 16 -23.27 -4.18 3.41
CA ARG A 16 -22.80 -2.85 3.82
C ARG A 16 -22.05 -2.89 5.15
N LYS A 17 -22.54 -3.62 6.15
CA LYS A 17 -21.94 -3.66 7.49
C LYS A 17 -20.54 -4.27 7.46
N SER A 18 -20.35 -5.37 6.75
CA SER A 18 -19.05 -6.02 6.58
C SER A 18 -18.09 -5.18 5.73
N LEU A 19 -18.59 -4.44 4.74
CA LEU A 19 -17.81 -3.49 3.96
C LEU A 19 -17.25 -2.40 4.86
N MET A 20 -18.07 -1.69 5.62
CA MET A 20 -17.65 -0.62 6.53
C MET A 20 -16.65 -1.14 7.57
N LYS A 21 -16.94 -2.27 8.22
CA LYS A 21 -16.03 -2.87 9.19
C LYS A 21 -14.66 -3.19 8.59
N THR A 22 -14.62 -3.67 7.36
CA THR A 22 -13.36 -4.04 6.70
C THR A 22 -12.54 -2.81 6.32
N THR A 23 -13.19 -1.79 5.76
CA THR A 23 -12.52 -0.53 5.39
C THR A 23 -12.05 0.25 6.63
N ASP A 24 -12.86 0.33 7.69
CA ASP A 24 -12.46 0.93 8.96
C ASP A 24 -11.23 0.22 9.56
N SER A 25 -11.22 -1.12 9.51
CA SER A 25 -10.08 -1.90 9.98
C SER A 25 -8.80 -1.63 9.17
N LEU A 26 -8.90 -1.50 7.85
CA LEU A 26 -7.76 -1.14 7.00
C LEU A 26 -7.24 0.27 7.31
N LEU A 27 -8.15 1.24 7.48
CA LEU A 27 -7.77 2.62 7.76
C LEU A 27 -7.16 2.80 9.15
N GLN A 28 -7.56 1.99 10.15
CA GLN A 28 -7.08 2.11 11.53
C GLN A 28 -5.91 1.19 11.86
N LYS A 29 -5.85 0.01 11.23
CA LYS A 29 -4.92 -1.08 11.59
C LYS A 29 -4.33 -1.75 10.34
N GLY A 30 -4.25 -1.04 9.23
CA GLY A 30 -3.67 -1.52 7.98
C GLY A 30 -2.15 -1.62 8.02
N ASP A 31 -1.57 -1.84 6.86
CA ASP A 31 -0.12 -1.99 6.74
C ASP A 31 0.64 -0.69 7.02
N LYS A 32 -0.01 0.48 6.90
CA LYS A 32 0.55 1.76 7.35
C LYS A 32 0.84 1.78 8.86
N TYR A 33 0.02 1.11 9.68
CA TYR A 33 0.30 0.97 11.11
C TYR A 33 1.51 0.06 11.36
N THR A 34 1.60 -1.04 10.61
CA THR A 34 2.76 -1.93 10.63
C THR A 34 4.03 -1.20 10.21
N TYR A 35 3.93 -0.37 9.16
CA TYR A 35 5.01 0.47 8.69
C TYR A 35 5.50 1.42 9.79
N ALA A 36 4.61 2.21 10.38
CA ALA A 36 4.95 3.15 11.45
C ALA A 36 5.63 2.47 12.65
N GLN A 37 5.09 1.33 13.10
CA GLN A 37 5.72 0.55 14.19
C GLN A 37 7.09 -0.02 13.82
N THR A 38 7.27 -0.40 12.56
CA THR A 38 8.55 -0.96 12.10
C THR A 38 9.57 0.15 11.93
N LEU A 39 9.13 1.33 11.48
CA LEU A 39 9.95 2.53 11.36
C LEU A 39 10.48 2.97 12.75
N GLU A 40 9.61 2.99 13.76
CA GLU A 40 10.00 3.26 15.15
C GLU A 40 11.05 2.26 15.66
N LYS A 41 10.89 0.97 15.35
CA LYS A 41 11.85 -0.07 15.74
C LYS A 41 13.18 0.02 15.00
N LEU A 42 13.18 0.45 13.75
CA LEU A 42 14.41 0.71 12.98
C LEU A 42 15.21 1.84 13.61
N GLY A 43 14.54 2.92 13.97
CA GLY A 43 15.15 4.15 14.47
C GLY A 43 15.89 4.93 13.39
N GLU A 44 16.14 6.20 13.63
CA GLU A 44 16.76 7.12 12.67
C GLU A 44 18.15 6.67 12.22
N GLU A 45 18.94 6.12 13.14
CA GLU A 45 20.30 5.66 12.84
C GLU A 45 20.32 4.55 11.79
N ALA A 46 19.42 3.57 11.91
CA ALA A 46 19.33 2.46 10.95
C ALA A 46 18.90 2.93 9.55
N LEU A 47 18.10 3.99 9.47
CA LEU A 47 17.62 4.53 8.19
C LEU A 47 18.74 5.19 7.37
N THR A 48 19.84 5.57 8.00
CA THR A 48 21.03 6.15 7.34
C THR A 48 22.05 5.11 6.88
N LEU A 49 21.89 3.85 7.31
CA LEU A 49 22.82 2.77 6.96
C LEU A 49 22.61 2.30 5.51
N PRO A 50 23.65 1.73 4.88
CA PRO A 50 23.49 1.07 3.59
C PRO A 50 22.48 -0.10 3.66
N GLU A 51 21.76 -0.34 2.56
CA GLU A 51 20.78 -1.42 2.42
C GLU A 51 21.32 -2.79 2.88
N ASP A 52 22.54 -3.12 2.48
CA ASP A 52 23.20 -4.38 2.85
C ASP A 52 23.32 -4.55 4.37
N SER A 53 23.56 -3.47 5.10
CA SER A 53 23.64 -3.51 6.56
C SER A 53 22.30 -3.87 7.18
N ILE A 54 21.22 -3.30 6.67
CA ILE A 54 19.85 -3.62 7.09
C ILE A 54 19.53 -5.07 6.75
N TYR A 55 19.81 -5.49 5.51
CA TYR A 55 19.58 -6.86 5.07
C TYR A 55 20.29 -7.89 5.97
N TYR A 56 21.60 -7.75 6.18
CA TYR A 56 22.35 -8.73 6.99
C TYR A 56 21.98 -8.70 8.46
N THR A 57 21.71 -7.53 9.01
CA THR A 57 21.26 -7.39 10.40
C THR A 57 19.97 -8.19 10.63
N TYR A 58 18.93 -7.90 9.84
CA TYR A 58 17.62 -8.53 10.08
C TYR A 58 17.55 -9.98 9.56
N LYS A 59 18.37 -10.35 8.57
CA LYS A 59 18.52 -11.75 8.18
C LYS A 59 19.06 -12.59 9.33
N LEU A 60 19.92 -12.02 10.18
CA LEU A 60 20.52 -12.73 11.32
C LEU A 60 19.60 -12.71 12.55
N TYR A 61 19.04 -11.55 12.90
CA TYR A 61 18.34 -11.36 14.18
C TYR A 61 16.82 -11.54 14.08
N ALA A 62 16.21 -11.31 12.91
CA ALA A 62 14.78 -11.41 12.69
C ALA A 62 14.47 -11.91 11.26
N PRO A 63 14.89 -13.14 10.89
CA PRO A 63 14.77 -13.65 9.52
C PRO A 63 13.34 -13.67 9.01
N ASP A 64 12.36 -13.98 9.84
CA ASP A 64 10.94 -14.03 9.48
C ASP A 64 10.32 -12.64 9.23
N GLU A 65 10.93 -11.59 9.78
CA GLU A 65 10.50 -10.21 9.62
C GLU A 65 11.40 -9.39 8.67
N MET A 66 12.47 -9.97 8.17
CA MET A 66 13.47 -9.28 7.34
C MET A 66 12.84 -8.49 6.17
N CYS A 67 11.90 -9.10 5.45
CA CYS A 67 11.24 -8.44 4.32
C CYS A 67 10.42 -7.21 4.74
N LYS A 68 9.86 -7.24 5.94
CA LYS A 68 9.11 -6.12 6.51
C LYS A 68 10.05 -4.96 6.86
N TYR A 69 11.20 -5.24 7.51
CA TYR A 69 12.20 -4.20 7.80
C TYR A 69 12.79 -3.59 6.54
N LEU A 70 13.13 -4.41 5.55
CA LEU A 70 13.61 -3.92 4.25
C LEU A 70 12.56 -3.11 3.50
N GLY A 71 11.33 -3.59 3.44
CA GLY A 71 10.22 -2.86 2.81
C GLY A 71 9.99 -1.50 3.48
N THR A 72 10.07 -1.45 4.82
CA THR A 72 9.97 -0.20 5.58
C THR A 72 11.14 0.73 5.30
N TYR A 73 12.36 0.22 5.28
CA TYR A 73 13.57 0.98 4.94
C TYR A 73 13.47 1.60 3.54
N TYR A 74 13.06 0.84 2.53
CA TYR A 74 12.89 1.37 1.17
C TYR A 74 11.79 2.42 1.10
N ALA A 75 10.64 2.15 1.71
CA ALA A 75 9.51 3.07 1.69
C ALA A 75 9.88 4.43 2.31
N TYR A 76 10.57 4.42 3.44
CA TYR A 76 11.00 5.65 4.10
C TYR A 76 12.04 6.42 3.29
N ASN A 77 13.08 5.75 2.81
CA ASN A 77 14.17 6.42 2.08
C ASN A 77 13.74 6.97 0.71
N ASN A 78 12.70 6.42 0.09
CA ASN A 78 12.24 6.87 -1.21
C ASN A 78 11.04 7.84 -1.12
N ILE A 79 10.20 7.70 -0.08
CA ILE A 79 8.92 8.43 0.01
C ILE A 79 8.80 9.22 1.31
N GLY A 80 9.31 8.68 2.43
CA GLY A 80 9.17 9.30 3.76
C GLY A 80 8.03 8.72 4.59
N ASP A 81 7.41 9.54 5.44
CA ASP A 81 6.42 9.10 6.43
C ASP A 81 5.18 8.43 5.80
N ALA A 82 4.73 8.90 4.65
CA ALA A 82 3.62 8.32 3.89
C ALA A 82 4.02 7.09 3.04
N GLY A 83 5.16 6.49 3.35
CA GLY A 83 5.83 5.47 2.52
C GLY A 83 4.96 4.35 2.00
N VAL A 84 3.85 3.98 2.68
CA VAL A 84 2.96 2.88 2.30
C VAL A 84 1.47 3.24 2.34
N ASP A 85 1.12 4.48 2.56
CA ASP A 85 -0.28 4.90 2.73
C ASP A 85 -1.13 4.59 1.51
N ALA A 86 -0.57 4.73 0.29
CA ALA A 86 -1.29 4.40 -0.93
C ALA A 86 -1.78 2.94 -0.97
N TRP A 87 -1.07 2.00 -0.34
CA TRP A 87 -1.50 0.61 -0.27
C TRP A 87 -2.84 0.43 0.44
N ASP A 88 -3.01 1.03 1.61
CA ASP A 88 -4.23 0.91 2.40
C ASP A 88 -5.37 1.75 1.81
N TYR A 89 -5.09 2.99 1.41
CA TYR A 89 -6.12 3.89 0.89
C TYR A 89 -6.65 3.45 -0.48
N CYS A 90 -5.79 3.03 -1.42
CA CYS A 90 -6.25 2.50 -2.70
C CYS A 90 -7.07 1.22 -2.54
N ARG A 91 -6.72 0.36 -1.56
CA ARG A 91 -7.54 -0.82 -1.24
C ARG A 91 -8.92 -0.43 -0.73
N CYS A 92 -9.01 0.58 0.16
CA CYS A 92 -10.30 1.07 0.66
C CYS A 92 -11.14 1.67 -0.47
N ILE A 93 -10.58 2.54 -1.33
CA ILE A 93 -11.29 3.11 -2.49
C ILE A 93 -11.85 2.00 -3.37
N ARG A 94 -11.04 0.98 -3.68
CA ARG A 94 -11.46 -0.17 -4.47
C ARG A 94 -12.57 -0.99 -3.80
N LEU A 95 -12.50 -1.19 -2.49
CA LEU A 95 -13.55 -1.90 -1.74
C LEU A 95 -14.87 -1.13 -1.75
N PHE A 96 -14.85 0.18 -1.61
CA PHE A 96 -16.06 1.01 -1.74
C PHE A 96 -16.64 0.95 -3.17
N ALA A 97 -15.79 0.98 -4.21
CA ALA A 97 -16.23 0.82 -5.59
C ALA A 97 -16.89 -0.55 -5.81
N PHE A 98 -16.31 -1.63 -5.28
CA PHE A 98 -16.94 -2.96 -5.34
C PHE A 98 -18.23 -3.03 -4.52
N GLY A 99 -18.29 -2.36 -3.37
CA GLY A 99 -19.52 -2.24 -2.58
C GLY A 99 -20.66 -1.60 -3.35
N TYR A 100 -20.38 -0.55 -4.10
CA TYR A 100 -21.33 0.09 -5.02
C TYR A 100 -21.75 -0.88 -6.15
N ILE A 101 -20.79 -1.51 -6.84
CA ILE A 101 -21.08 -2.46 -7.94
C ILE A 101 -21.91 -3.63 -7.46
N CYS A 102 -21.66 -4.13 -6.24
CA CYS A 102 -22.42 -5.22 -5.64
C CYS A 102 -23.78 -4.80 -5.03
N GLY A 103 -24.10 -3.50 -5.06
CA GLY A 103 -25.34 -2.96 -4.50
C GLY A 103 -25.38 -2.92 -2.96
N TYR A 104 -24.24 -3.00 -2.28
CA TYR A 104 -24.14 -2.89 -0.81
C TYR A 104 -24.28 -1.46 -0.32
N ILE A 105 -23.85 -0.48 -1.14
CA ILE A 105 -23.95 0.95 -0.89
C ILE A 105 -24.41 1.68 -2.15
N PRO A 106 -25.16 2.79 -2.05
CA PRO A 106 -25.49 3.64 -3.19
C PRO A 106 -24.27 4.44 -3.66
N TYR A 107 -24.37 5.03 -4.86
CA TYR A 107 -23.29 5.80 -5.48
C TYR A 107 -22.83 6.99 -4.63
N ASP A 108 -23.77 7.71 -4.03
CA ASP A 108 -23.45 8.88 -3.18
C ASP A 108 -22.64 8.46 -1.94
N GLU A 109 -22.98 7.33 -1.34
CA GLU A 109 -22.23 6.80 -0.21
C GLU A 109 -20.83 6.33 -0.62
N TYR A 110 -20.69 5.72 -1.82
CA TYR A 110 -19.38 5.43 -2.40
C TYR A 110 -18.52 6.69 -2.50
N LEU A 111 -19.05 7.80 -3.06
CA LEU A 111 -18.33 9.05 -3.19
C LEU A 111 -17.97 9.66 -1.82
N ILE A 112 -18.90 9.65 -0.87
CA ILE A 112 -18.66 10.17 0.50
C ILE A 112 -17.44 9.50 1.15
N HIS A 113 -17.25 8.21 0.93
CA HIS A 113 -16.14 7.47 1.52
C HIS A 113 -14.87 7.46 0.67
N ALA A 114 -14.99 7.39 -0.65
CA ALA A 114 -13.84 7.26 -1.54
C ALA A 114 -13.16 8.60 -1.86
N ALA A 115 -13.92 9.70 -2.03
CA ALA A 115 -13.37 10.98 -2.43
C ALA A 115 -12.39 11.57 -1.39
N PRO A 116 -12.66 11.55 -0.08
CA PRO A 116 -11.67 12.03 0.90
C PRO A 116 -10.34 11.27 0.86
N LEU A 117 -10.38 9.95 0.59
CA LEU A 117 -9.18 9.13 0.47
C LEU A 117 -8.39 9.48 -0.81
N ALA A 118 -9.09 9.73 -1.91
CA ALA A 118 -8.45 10.16 -3.15
C ALA A 118 -7.82 11.55 -3.00
N VAL A 119 -8.49 12.48 -2.34
CA VAL A 119 -7.95 13.82 -2.04
C VAL A 119 -6.71 13.71 -1.15
N TYR A 120 -6.74 12.86 -0.12
CA TYR A 120 -5.56 12.60 0.71
C TYR A 120 -4.37 12.14 -0.15
N LEU A 121 -4.56 11.14 -1.02
CA LEU A 121 -3.51 10.63 -1.89
C LEU A 121 -2.95 11.71 -2.83
N GLN A 122 -3.82 12.56 -3.38
CA GLN A 122 -3.39 13.67 -4.23
C GLN A 122 -2.62 14.77 -3.48
N ASN A 123 -2.87 14.94 -2.21
CA ASN A 123 -2.13 15.89 -1.38
C ASN A 123 -0.78 15.32 -0.90
N GLU A 124 -0.74 14.03 -0.64
CA GLU A 124 0.42 13.36 -0.07
C GLU A 124 1.51 13.03 -1.12
N TYR A 125 1.09 12.72 -2.35
CA TYR A 125 2.02 12.35 -3.42
C TYR A 125 2.02 13.40 -4.54
N ASP A 126 3.17 13.54 -5.21
CA ASP A 126 3.35 14.52 -6.29
C ASP A 126 2.99 13.98 -7.68
N SER A 127 2.96 12.66 -7.83
CA SER A 127 2.73 12.00 -9.11
C SER A 127 2.10 10.62 -8.96
N TRP A 128 1.55 10.10 -10.05
CA TRP A 128 1.12 8.70 -10.13
C TRP A 128 2.25 7.73 -9.83
N GLU A 129 3.46 8.04 -10.29
CA GLU A 129 4.65 7.21 -10.08
C GLU A 129 4.95 7.06 -8.59
N THR A 130 5.06 8.16 -7.84
CA THR A 130 5.32 8.15 -6.40
C THR A 130 4.21 7.45 -5.63
N MET A 131 2.95 7.68 -5.99
CA MET A 131 1.81 7.00 -5.38
C MET A 131 1.84 5.48 -5.63
N TYR A 132 2.15 5.05 -6.86
CA TYR A 132 2.26 3.62 -7.18
C TYR A 132 3.46 2.97 -6.50
N GLU A 133 4.56 3.70 -6.33
CA GLU A 133 5.72 3.21 -5.58
C GLU A 133 5.36 2.96 -4.11
N SER A 134 4.65 3.90 -3.47
CA SER A 134 4.10 3.70 -2.12
C SER A 134 3.17 2.48 -2.04
N TYR A 135 2.28 2.32 -3.01
CA TYR A 135 1.42 1.15 -3.10
C TYR A 135 2.24 -0.15 -3.19
N TYR A 136 3.31 -0.15 -3.97
CA TYR A 136 4.18 -1.31 -4.14
C TYR A 136 4.95 -1.67 -2.87
N TYR A 137 5.48 -0.69 -2.14
CA TYR A 137 6.15 -0.96 -0.86
C TYR A 137 5.18 -1.53 0.19
N GLY A 138 3.96 -1.01 0.26
CA GLY A 138 2.93 -1.59 1.12
C GLY A 138 2.60 -3.03 0.76
N TYR A 139 2.55 -3.35 -0.54
CA TYR A 139 2.40 -4.71 -1.01
C TYR A 139 3.56 -5.62 -0.59
N LEU A 140 4.81 -5.15 -0.67
CA LEU A 140 5.97 -5.94 -0.25
C LEU A 140 5.92 -6.29 1.25
N ILE A 141 5.57 -5.32 2.09
CA ILE A 141 5.40 -5.51 3.54
C ILE A 141 4.29 -6.52 3.80
N PHE A 142 3.11 -6.32 3.21
CA PHE A 142 1.97 -7.23 3.35
C PHE A 142 2.28 -8.65 2.88
N ALA A 143 2.96 -8.80 1.76
CA ALA A 143 3.28 -10.10 1.17
C ALA A 143 4.49 -10.78 1.82
N GLY A 144 5.22 -10.09 2.71
CA GLY A 144 6.47 -10.59 3.28
C GLY A 144 7.54 -10.84 2.22
N ARG A 145 7.67 -9.92 1.23
CA ARG A 145 8.55 -10.09 0.08
C ARG A 145 9.60 -8.99 0.01
N ASN A 146 10.74 -9.30 -0.58
CA ASN A 146 11.82 -8.34 -0.85
C ASN A 146 11.80 -7.93 -2.33
N LYS A 147 12.01 -6.64 -2.64
CA LYS A 147 12.10 -6.14 -4.02
C LYS A 147 13.20 -6.81 -4.84
N ASN A 148 14.27 -7.28 -4.19
CA ASN A 148 15.39 -7.99 -4.82
C ASN A 148 15.17 -9.51 -4.92
N SER A 149 14.01 -10.01 -4.50
CA SER A 149 13.67 -11.41 -4.63
C SER A 149 13.51 -11.74 -6.13
N SER A 150 14.25 -12.73 -6.59
CA SER A 150 14.24 -13.20 -7.98
C SER A 150 12.94 -13.92 -8.42
N SER A 151 11.88 -13.81 -7.60
CA SER A 151 10.59 -14.37 -7.98
C SER A 151 10.03 -13.54 -9.15
N SER A 152 9.76 -14.22 -10.25
CA SER A 152 9.17 -13.63 -11.47
C SER A 152 7.88 -12.83 -11.20
N VAL A 153 7.17 -13.16 -10.14
CA VAL A 153 5.93 -12.48 -9.72
C VAL A 153 6.21 -11.07 -9.23
N ILE A 154 7.24 -10.85 -8.40
CA ILE A 154 7.56 -9.53 -7.86
C ILE A 154 8.06 -8.59 -8.95
N TYR A 155 8.90 -9.09 -9.83
CA TYR A 155 9.38 -8.31 -10.98
C TYR A 155 8.25 -7.93 -11.92
N SER A 156 7.31 -8.85 -12.19
CA SER A 156 6.14 -8.56 -13.03
C SER A 156 5.18 -7.55 -12.39
N ASP A 157 5.00 -7.61 -11.06
CA ASP A 157 4.17 -6.66 -10.34
C ASP A 157 4.77 -5.24 -10.37
N TYR A 158 6.08 -5.11 -10.11
CA TYR A 158 6.78 -3.84 -10.20
C TYR A 158 6.69 -3.23 -11.62
N ARG A 159 6.98 -4.03 -12.66
CA ARG A 159 6.85 -3.60 -14.05
C ARG A 159 5.43 -3.22 -14.41
N TYR A 160 4.43 -3.88 -13.82
CA TYR A 160 3.03 -3.50 -14.02
C TYR A 160 2.75 -2.09 -13.49
N TYR A 161 3.22 -1.75 -12.30
CA TYR A 161 3.02 -0.41 -11.72
C TYR A 161 3.77 0.67 -12.51
N GLU A 162 5.01 0.42 -12.94
CA GLU A 162 5.72 1.34 -13.84
C GLU A 162 4.92 1.60 -15.13
N ILE A 163 4.43 0.53 -15.78
CA ILE A 163 3.65 0.65 -17.01
C ILE A 163 2.34 1.41 -16.76
N MET A 164 1.71 1.19 -15.62
CA MET A 164 0.46 1.91 -15.28
C MET A 164 0.71 3.39 -15.02
N ALA A 165 1.80 3.75 -14.36
CA ALA A 165 2.19 5.13 -14.16
C ALA A 165 2.45 5.85 -15.49
N ASP A 166 3.23 5.24 -16.38
CA ASP A 166 3.55 5.78 -17.71
C ASP A 166 2.32 5.93 -18.62
N LYS A 167 1.31 5.06 -18.47
CA LYS A 167 0.10 5.04 -19.33
C LYS A 167 -1.05 5.86 -18.78
N THR A 168 -0.93 6.43 -17.59
CA THR A 168 -1.99 7.22 -17.02
C THR A 168 -2.00 8.60 -17.66
N GLU A 169 -2.92 8.82 -18.62
CA GLU A 169 -3.12 10.10 -19.30
C GLU A 169 -3.88 11.14 -18.44
N ILE A 170 -4.45 10.69 -17.31
CA ILE A 170 -5.17 11.54 -16.38
C ILE A 170 -4.14 12.28 -15.52
N PRO A 171 -4.17 13.63 -15.44
CA PRO A 171 -3.27 14.36 -14.57
C PRO A 171 -3.49 13.95 -13.11
N PHE A 172 -2.41 13.81 -12.36
CA PHE A 172 -2.46 13.40 -10.94
C PHE A 172 -3.19 14.45 -10.09
N ARG A 173 -2.94 15.72 -10.38
CA ARG A 173 -3.66 16.87 -9.81
C ARG A 173 -4.39 17.59 -10.93
N THR A 174 -5.66 17.89 -10.73
CA THR A 174 -6.37 18.82 -11.60
C THR A 174 -5.84 20.22 -11.30
N GLU A 175 -5.32 20.92 -12.32
CA GLU A 175 -5.05 22.34 -12.20
C GLU A 175 -6.34 23.04 -11.76
N GLU A 176 -6.27 23.83 -10.70
CA GLU A 176 -7.39 24.69 -10.30
C GLU A 176 -7.72 25.61 -11.49
N ARG A 177 -8.91 25.45 -12.04
CA ARG A 177 -9.43 26.33 -13.08
C ARG A 177 -10.08 27.56 -12.46
#